data_1c715a3b3ff2f88bdbb1d8f88582f057
#
_entry.id   1c715a3b3ff2f88bdbb1d8f88582f057
#
_cell.length_a   1.000
_cell.length_b   1.000
_cell.length_c   1.000
_cell.angle_alpha   90.00
_cell.angle_beta   90.00
_cell.angle_gamma   90.00
#
_symmetry.space_group_name_H-M   'P 1'
#
loop_
_entity.id
_entity.type
_entity.pdbx_description
1 polymer ?
#
loop_
_entity_poly.entity_id
_entity_poly.type
_entity_poly.pdbx_seq_one_letter_code
_entity_poly.pdbx_strand_id
1 'polypeptide(L)'
;DPAAQVAAAGFVPVQTRSERPHSFDPADFDTPTGREVNWKHTPVAKLTGLFSDEEGDADAVTYGLDAVEAFLEPSAGEDGVYGEFFRPEDLPSALAWKRGPRGLHIQLPAEAELDEPVIVPIEGKGADKRAFGQILIEAQPHSRGTIVLDHTGSAQYAQNIEIIVRDGASLTVISLQRWDDDAVHASAHQATVGADATLKHFVISFGGGVVRVNPSVELTGAGSEGYLYGLSYADAGQHLESQVYLHHKGPHTKGDVLYKGALQGAGAHSVWIGDVLIGADATGTDSYEANRNLVLTEGARADSIPNLEIETGDILGAGHASATGRFDDEQLFYLQARGITEEEARRLVVLGFLTDIVQRLGIPALETELLAAIETELAATAACDVLSERSESK
;
A
#
# COMPACT_ATOMS: atom_id res chain seq x y z
N ASP A 1 -38.36 5.10 17.47
CA ASP A 1 -37.16 5.80 17.04
C ASP A 1 -36.18 4.78 16.45
N PRO A 2 -35.79 4.88 15.13
CA PRO A 2 -34.89 3.93 14.49
C PRO A 2 -33.53 3.82 15.19
N ALA A 3 -32.98 4.92 15.73
CA ALA A 3 -31.75 4.94 16.46
C ALA A 3 -31.79 4.13 17.77
N ALA A 4 -32.93 4.12 18.44
CA ALA A 4 -33.14 3.32 19.66
C ALA A 4 -33.26 1.82 19.38
N GLN A 5 -33.74 1.44 18.18
CA GLN A 5 -33.81 0.03 17.77
C GLN A 5 -32.45 -0.54 17.37
N VAL A 6 -31.56 0.29 16.77
CA VAL A 6 -30.20 -0.11 16.44
C VAL A 6 -29.35 -0.26 17.71
N ALA A 7 -29.49 0.64 18.69
CA ALA A 7 -28.80 0.54 19.97
C ALA A 7 -29.23 -0.69 20.81
N ALA A 8 -30.49 -1.15 20.65
CA ALA A 8 -30.99 -2.36 21.33
C ALA A 8 -30.45 -3.67 20.70
N ALA A 9 -29.92 -3.64 19.49
CA ALA A 9 -29.34 -4.79 18.79
C ALA A 9 -27.85 -5.01 19.09
N GLY A 10 -27.18 -4.10 19.82
CA GLY A 10 -25.76 -4.23 20.20
C GLY A 10 -24.77 -4.14 19.05
N PHE A 11 -25.21 -3.81 17.83
CA PHE A 11 -24.37 -3.67 16.67
C PHE A 11 -24.35 -2.21 16.20
N VAL A 12 -23.27 -1.50 16.54
CA VAL A 12 -22.96 -0.22 15.91
C VAL A 12 -21.95 -0.53 14.80
N PRO A 13 -22.28 -0.29 13.53
CA PRO A 13 -21.28 -0.47 12.48
C PRO A 13 -20.10 0.47 12.73
N VAL A 14 -18.89 -0.09 12.80
CA VAL A 14 -17.66 0.71 12.80
C VAL A 14 -17.63 1.48 11.49
N GLN A 15 -17.76 2.80 11.55
CA GLN A 15 -17.88 3.66 10.38
C GLN A 15 -16.52 4.27 9.98
N THR A 16 -15.63 4.45 10.94
CA THR A 16 -14.31 5.07 10.73
C THR A 16 -13.17 4.10 11.06
N ARG A 17 -12.01 4.30 10.44
CA ARG A 17 -10.84 3.45 10.71
C ARG A 17 -10.33 3.60 12.14
N SER A 18 -10.46 4.78 12.74
CA SER A 18 -10.09 5.05 14.13
C SER A 18 -10.84 4.19 15.17
N GLU A 19 -11.99 3.65 14.81
CA GLU A 19 -12.81 2.80 15.68
C GLU A 19 -12.61 1.30 15.44
N ARG A 20 -11.67 0.90 14.56
CA ARG A 20 -11.41 -0.51 14.33
C ARG A 20 -10.84 -1.18 15.58
N PRO A 21 -11.24 -2.42 15.87
CA PRO A 21 -10.66 -3.16 16.98
C PRO A 21 -9.17 -3.45 16.73
N HIS A 22 -8.40 -3.43 17.80
CA HIS A 22 -6.99 -3.80 17.79
C HIS A 22 -6.77 -4.94 18.77
N SER A 23 -6.11 -6.01 18.34
CA SER A 23 -5.73 -7.12 19.21
C SER A 23 -4.53 -7.88 18.65
N PHE A 24 -3.68 -8.36 19.54
CA PHE A 24 -2.62 -9.32 19.20
C PHE A 24 -3.11 -10.77 19.18
N ASP A 25 -4.31 -11.04 19.71
CA ASP A 25 -4.90 -12.38 19.69
C ASP A 25 -5.79 -12.54 18.45
N PRO A 26 -5.45 -13.45 17.51
CA PRO A 26 -6.31 -13.73 16.35
C PRO A 26 -7.73 -14.18 16.72
N ALA A 27 -7.96 -14.72 17.93
CA ALA A 27 -9.27 -15.14 18.39
C ALA A 27 -10.26 -13.96 18.63
N ASP A 28 -9.75 -12.73 18.72
CA ASP A 28 -10.57 -11.53 18.84
C ASP A 28 -11.12 -11.04 17.51
N PHE A 29 -10.72 -11.66 16.39
CA PHE A 29 -11.17 -11.31 15.05
C PHE A 29 -11.99 -12.45 14.43
N ASP A 30 -13.17 -12.10 13.94
CA ASP A 30 -13.94 -13.03 13.12
C ASP A 30 -13.28 -13.27 11.76
N THR A 31 -13.49 -14.45 11.19
CA THR A 31 -13.06 -14.73 9.81
C THR A 31 -13.83 -13.83 8.84
N PRO A 32 -13.14 -13.07 8.00
CA PRO A 32 -13.77 -12.14 7.06
C PRO A 32 -14.75 -12.85 6.10
N THR A 33 -15.93 -12.25 5.92
CA THR A 33 -16.99 -12.75 5.02
C THR A 33 -17.18 -11.90 3.77
N GLY A 34 -16.52 -10.72 3.70
CA GLY A 34 -16.71 -9.73 2.65
C GLY A 34 -17.93 -8.83 2.86
N ARG A 35 -18.57 -8.89 4.05
CA ARG A 35 -19.68 -8.01 4.42
C ARG A 35 -19.23 -6.88 5.35
N GLU A 36 -18.12 -7.05 6.00
CA GLU A 36 -17.50 -6.09 6.90
C GLU A 36 -16.99 -4.89 6.08
N VAL A 37 -17.03 -3.70 6.66
CA VAL A 37 -16.67 -2.44 5.97
C VAL A 37 -15.26 -2.51 5.36
N ASN A 38 -14.30 -3.04 6.10
CA ASN A 38 -12.90 -3.16 5.69
C ASN A 38 -12.61 -4.33 4.72
N TRP A 39 -13.60 -5.21 4.46
CA TRP A 39 -13.46 -6.37 3.58
C TRP A 39 -14.44 -6.36 2.40
N LYS A 40 -15.33 -5.36 2.34
CA LYS A 40 -16.45 -5.29 1.38
C LYS A 40 -16.02 -5.37 -0.08
N HIS A 41 -14.85 -4.85 -0.40
CA HIS A 41 -14.33 -4.82 -1.77
C HIS A 41 -13.27 -5.89 -2.02
N THR A 42 -12.80 -6.56 -0.97
CA THR A 42 -11.74 -7.58 -1.03
C THR A 42 -12.29 -8.94 -1.42
N PRO A 43 -11.66 -9.67 -2.35
CA PRO A 43 -12.08 -11.03 -2.71
C PRO A 43 -11.68 -12.04 -1.63
N VAL A 44 -12.36 -12.02 -0.47
CA VAL A 44 -12.00 -12.80 0.73
C VAL A 44 -11.85 -14.29 0.47
N ALA A 45 -12.56 -14.84 -0.51
CA ALA A 45 -12.44 -16.24 -0.89
C ALA A 45 -11.04 -16.62 -1.42
N LYS A 46 -10.30 -15.65 -2.00
CA LYS A 46 -8.93 -15.85 -2.46
C LYS A 46 -7.89 -15.77 -1.33
N LEU A 47 -8.26 -15.21 -0.16
CA LEU A 47 -7.38 -15.02 1.00
C LEU A 47 -7.56 -16.08 2.10
N THR A 48 -8.37 -17.11 1.87
CA THR A 48 -8.72 -18.12 2.91
C THR A 48 -7.50 -18.79 3.53
N GLY A 49 -6.41 -18.97 2.78
CA GLY A 49 -5.15 -19.49 3.30
C GLY A 49 -4.51 -18.61 4.37
N LEU A 50 -4.76 -17.30 4.34
CA LEU A 50 -4.25 -16.32 5.31
C LEU A 50 -5.17 -16.13 6.52
N PHE A 51 -6.30 -16.84 6.60
CA PHE A 51 -7.23 -16.81 7.73
C PHE A 51 -7.10 -18.04 8.65
N SER A 52 -6.21 -18.96 8.32
CA SER A 52 -5.97 -20.18 9.11
C SER A 52 -4.89 -19.95 10.16
N ASP A 53 -5.17 -20.30 11.41
CA ASP A 53 -4.21 -20.26 12.53
C ASP A 53 -3.28 -21.50 12.55
N GLU A 54 -2.90 -21.99 11.38
CA GLU A 54 -1.87 -23.02 11.22
C GLU A 54 -0.52 -22.36 10.94
N GLU A 55 0.57 -23.08 11.22
CA GLU A 55 1.91 -22.56 10.94
C GLU A 55 2.15 -22.41 9.43
N GLY A 56 2.96 -21.43 9.07
CA GLY A 56 3.42 -21.25 7.71
C GLY A 56 4.56 -22.21 7.35
N ASP A 57 4.85 -22.31 6.06
CA ASP A 57 5.99 -23.05 5.53
C ASP A 57 7.28 -22.25 5.76
N ALA A 58 8.27 -22.86 6.40
CA ALA A 58 9.48 -22.16 6.83
C ALA A 58 10.31 -21.54 5.69
N ASP A 59 10.17 -22.09 4.47
CA ASP A 59 10.88 -21.68 3.28
C ASP A 59 9.98 -20.96 2.23
N ALA A 60 8.77 -20.57 2.63
CA ALA A 60 7.82 -19.96 1.72
C ALA A 60 8.24 -18.55 1.25
N VAL A 61 8.91 -17.79 2.11
CA VAL A 61 9.43 -16.46 1.81
C VAL A 61 10.85 -16.32 2.35
N THR A 62 11.74 -15.74 1.55
CA THR A 62 13.13 -15.46 1.93
C THR A 62 13.45 -13.99 1.81
N TYR A 63 14.34 -13.50 2.69
CA TYR A 63 14.83 -12.13 2.69
C TYR A 63 16.29 -12.11 2.20
N GLY A 64 16.59 -11.18 1.25
CA GLY A 64 17.97 -10.90 0.86
C GLY A 64 18.60 -9.91 1.85
N LEU A 65 19.49 -10.41 2.71
CA LEU A 65 20.08 -9.61 3.78
C LEU A 65 21.43 -9.00 3.43
N ASP A 66 22.08 -9.42 2.33
CA ASP A 66 23.45 -9.02 1.99
C ASP A 66 23.62 -7.49 1.85
N ALA A 67 22.61 -6.81 1.31
CA ALA A 67 22.63 -5.36 1.18
C ALA A 67 22.38 -4.63 2.52
N VAL A 68 21.77 -5.30 3.49
CA VAL A 68 21.36 -4.76 4.79
C VAL A 68 22.54 -4.81 5.78
N GLU A 69 23.37 -5.87 5.74
CA GLU A 69 24.50 -6.07 6.63
C GLU A 69 25.60 -4.99 6.49
N ALA A 70 25.67 -4.32 5.36
CA ALA A 70 26.69 -3.30 5.10
C ALA A 70 26.40 -1.93 5.74
N PHE A 71 25.13 -1.59 6.02
CA PHE A 71 24.70 -0.25 6.43
C PHE A 71 23.78 -0.23 7.65
N LEU A 72 23.17 -1.34 8.01
CA LEU A 72 22.14 -1.45 9.01
C LEU A 72 22.48 -2.61 9.96
N GLU A 73 22.03 -2.54 11.19
CA GLU A 73 22.14 -3.65 12.14
C GLU A 73 20.90 -4.54 12.02
N PRO A 74 20.89 -5.58 11.15
CA PRO A 74 19.77 -6.50 11.06
C PRO A 74 19.73 -7.33 12.34
N SER A 75 18.69 -7.19 13.15
CA SER A 75 18.42 -8.12 14.23
C SER A 75 17.23 -8.98 13.87
N ALA A 76 17.39 -10.30 13.91
CA ALA A 76 16.27 -11.21 13.99
C ALA A 76 15.57 -10.93 15.33
N GLY A 77 14.43 -10.24 15.28
CA GLY A 77 13.71 -9.67 16.42
C GLY A 77 13.93 -10.37 17.76
N GLU A 78 14.51 -9.64 18.69
CA GLU A 78 14.54 -10.05 20.08
C GLU A 78 13.20 -9.75 20.74
N ASP A 79 12.80 -10.55 21.74
CA ASP A 79 11.57 -10.30 22.49
C ASP A 79 11.62 -8.86 23.07
N GLY A 80 10.64 -8.04 22.66
CA GLY A 80 10.49 -6.66 23.13
C GLY A 80 10.88 -5.56 22.13
N VAL A 81 11.41 -5.89 20.93
CA VAL A 81 11.75 -4.88 19.91
C VAL A 81 10.53 -4.49 19.10
N TYR A 82 9.66 -5.46 18.75
CA TYR A 82 8.43 -5.22 17.99
C TYR A 82 7.26 -4.80 18.87
N GLY A 83 6.32 -4.04 18.30
CA GLY A 83 5.07 -3.67 18.93
C GLY A 83 5.19 -2.46 19.84
N GLU A 84 6.20 -1.62 19.68
CA GLU A 84 6.22 -0.32 20.32
C GLU A 84 4.97 0.47 19.87
N PHE A 85 4.73 0.47 18.56
CA PHE A 85 3.60 1.19 17.95
C PHE A 85 2.58 0.27 17.30
N PHE A 86 3.02 -0.80 16.66
CA PHE A 86 2.18 -1.69 15.84
C PHE A 86 1.07 -2.36 16.66
N ARG A 87 -0.16 -2.34 16.13
CA ARG A 87 -1.33 -3.02 16.70
C ARG A 87 -2.13 -3.67 15.57
N PRO A 88 -2.27 -5.01 15.53
CA PRO A 88 -3.07 -5.68 14.50
C PRO A 88 -4.51 -5.18 14.48
N GLU A 89 -5.04 -4.89 13.29
CA GLU A 89 -6.40 -4.38 13.04
C GLU A 89 -7.31 -5.41 12.36
N ASP A 90 -6.76 -6.56 11.96
CA ASP A 90 -7.49 -7.61 11.27
C ASP A 90 -6.87 -8.98 11.48
N LEU A 91 -7.58 -10.03 11.08
CA LEU A 91 -7.17 -11.41 11.29
C LEU A 91 -5.82 -11.75 10.62
N PRO A 92 -5.54 -11.43 9.34
CA PRO A 92 -4.23 -11.70 8.74
C PRO A 92 -3.08 -11.05 9.49
N SER A 93 -3.26 -9.81 9.95
CA SER A 93 -2.26 -9.07 10.71
C SER A 93 -2.02 -9.69 12.10
N ALA A 94 -3.08 -10.10 12.80
CA ALA A 94 -2.96 -10.80 14.08
C ALA A 94 -2.32 -12.19 13.93
N LEU A 95 -2.63 -12.90 12.84
CA LEU A 95 -1.97 -14.18 12.52
C LEU A 95 -0.50 -13.98 12.15
N ALA A 96 -0.16 -12.95 11.38
CA ALA A 96 1.23 -12.62 11.08
C ALA A 96 2.00 -12.28 12.37
N TRP A 97 1.37 -11.60 13.32
CA TRP A 97 1.96 -11.35 14.63
C TRP A 97 2.22 -12.63 15.42
N LYS A 98 1.22 -13.53 15.48
CA LYS A 98 1.29 -14.78 16.25
C LYS A 98 2.19 -15.84 15.62
N ARG A 99 2.16 -15.96 14.30
CA ARG A 99 2.79 -17.05 13.53
C ARG A 99 4.03 -16.65 12.78
N GLY A 100 4.27 -15.34 12.60
CA GLY A 100 5.47 -14.85 11.95
C GLY A 100 6.71 -15.21 12.76
N PRO A 101 7.77 -15.73 12.10
CA PRO A 101 9.06 -15.84 12.78
C PRO A 101 9.49 -14.46 13.25
N ARG A 102 10.41 -14.40 14.19
CA ARG A 102 11.06 -13.15 14.57
C ARG A 102 11.56 -12.45 13.30
N GLY A 103 11.06 -11.25 13.07
CA GLY A 103 11.20 -10.59 11.79
C GLY A 103 12.53 -9.89 11.59
N LEU A 104 12.62 -9.18 10.48
CA LEU A 104 13.76 -8.34 10.14
C LEU A 104 13.65 -7.00 10.88
N HIS A 105 14.69 -6.60 11.61
CA HIS A 105 14.83 -5.26 12.18
C HIS A 105 15.86 -4.46 11.39
N ILE A 106 15.45 -3.35 10.83
CA ILE A 106 16.26 -2.42 10.05
C ILE A 106 16.34 -1.11 10.83
N GLN A 107 17.51 -0.74 11.31
CA GLN A 107 17.69 0.48 12.08
C GLN A 107 18.70 1.42 11.39
N LEU A 108 18.28 2.66 11.12
CA LEU A 108 19.15 3.75 10.74
C LEU A 108 19.67 4.40 12.04
N PRO A 109 20.97 4.37 12.30
CA PRO A 109 21.54 5.00 13.50
C PRO A 109 21.26 6.52 13.54
N ALA A 110 21.26 7.10 14.72
CA ALA A 110 21.09 8.54 14.90
C ALA A 110 22.12 9.32 14.08
N GLU A 111 21.65 10.40 13.42
CA GLU A 111 22.46 11.30 12.57
C GLU A 111 23.08 10.61 11.32
N ALA A 112 22.76 9.34 11.06
CA ALA A 112 23.22 8.66 9.85
C ALA A 112 22.51 9.19 8.60
N GLU A 113 23.26 9.40 7.54
CA GLU A 113 22.73 9.74 6.22
C GLU A 113 23.14 8.65 5.22
N LEU A 114 22.16 8.00 4.60
CA LEU A 114 22.38 7.02 3.55
C LEU A 114 22.24 7.70 2.18
N ASP A 115 23.30 7.73 1.41
CA ASP A 115 23.32 8.32 0.07
C ASP A 115 22.57 7.44 -0.95
N GLU A 116 22.61 6.11 -0.76
CA GLU A 116 21.98 5.14 -1.64
C GLU A 116 20.83 4.41 -0.92
N PRO A 117 19.76 4.02 -1.65
CA PRO A 117 18.68 3.23 -1.06
C PRO A 117 19.17 1.83 -0.67
N VAL A 118 18.69 1.35 0.46
CA VAL A 118 18.87 -0.03 0.89
C VAL A 118 17.72 -0.86 0.33
N ILE A 119 18.03 -1.81 -0.54
CA ILE A 119 17.06 -2.70 -1.16
C ILE A 119 17.05 -4.01 -0.38
N VAL A 120 15.87 -4.42 0.08
CA VAL A 120 15.61 -5.69 0.76
C VAL A 120 14.77 -6.56 -0.16
N PRO A 121 15.37 -7.52 -0.88
CA PRO A 121 14.62 -8.50 -1.64
C PRO A 121 13.79 -9.39 -0.73
N ILE A 122 12.53 -9.59 -1.08
CA ILE A 122 11.57 -10.46 -0.40
C ILE A 122 10.99 -11.40 -1.46
N GLU A 123 11.41 -12.67 -1.44
CA GLU A 123 11.09 -13.59 -2.53
C GLU A 123 10.19 -14.73 -2.05
N GLY A 124 9.00 -14.84 -2.64
CA GLY A 124 8.08 -15.96 -2.48
C GLY A 124 8.55 -17.19 -3.28
N LYS A 125 8.39 -18.37 -2.72
CA LYS A 125 8.92 -19.64 -3.25
C LYS A 125 7.83 -20.61 -3.76
N GLY A 126 6.60 -20.17 -3.89
CA GLY A 126 5.49 -20.93 -4.48
C GLY A 126 4.12 -20.46 -4.02
N ALA A 127 3.15 -20.42 -4.93
CA ALA A 127 1.77 -19.98 -4.67
C ALA A 127 1.00 -20.89 -3.69
N ASP A 128 1.42 -22.13 -3.56
CA ASP A 128 0.88 -23.12 -2.61
C ASP A 128 1.49 -23.00 -1.21
N LYS A 129 2.58 -22.25 -1.06
CA LYS A 129 3.26 -22.03 0.21
C LYS A 129 2.70 -20.83 0.96
N ARG A 130 2.54 -20.99 2.27
CA ARG A 130 2.03 -19.94 3.16
C ARG A 130 3.11 -19.43 4.09
N ALA A 131 3.20 -18.11 4.25
CA ALA A 131 4.11 -17.46 5.17
C ALA A 131 3.44 -16.33 5.96
N PHE A 132 4.04 -16.07 7.13
CA PHE A 132 3.75 -14.95 8.00
C PHE A 132 5.05 -14.23 8.33
N GLY A 133 5.08 -12.90 8.26
CA GLY A 133 6.31 -12.16 8.47
C GLY A 133 6.13 -10.84 9.19
N GLN A 134 7.22 -10.35 9.76
CA GLN A 134 7.29 -9.05 10.44
C GLN A 134 8.57 -8.33 10.04
N ILE A 135 8.45 -7.02 9.84
CA ILE A 135 9.59 -6.13 9.62
C ILE A 135 9.43 -4.91 10.52
N LEU A 136 10.48 -4.54 11.23
CA LEU A 136 10.58 -3.27 11.95
C LEU A 136 11.61 -2.39 11.24
N ILE A 137 11.21 -1.16 10.92
CA ILE A 137 12.09 -0.15 10.33
C ILE A 137 12.14 1.04 11.30
N GLU A 138 13.29 1.33 11.84
CA GLU A 138 13.50 2.48 12.73
C GLU A 138 14.47 3.48 12.11
N ALA A 139 14.04 4.73 12.00
CA ALA A 139 14.91 5.85 11.74
C ALA A 139 15.16 6.61 13.06
N GLN A 140 16.37 6.48 13.61
CA GLN A 140 16.76 7.14 14.85
C GLN A 140 16.85 8.68 14.66
N PRO A 141 16.89 9.49 15.74
CA PRO A 141 16.83 10.94 15.62
C PRO A 141 17.82 11.52 14.62
N HIS A 142 17.31 12.42 13.76
CA HIS A 142 18.07 13.13 12.73
C HIS A 142 18.72 12.24 11.66
N SER A 143 18.36 10.97 11.58
CA SER A 143 18.81 10.09 10.50
C SER A 143 18.05 10.36 9.19
N ARG A 144 18.67 9.98 8.07
CA ARG A 144 18.08 10.10 6.74
C ARG A 144 18.41 8.88 5.89
N GLY A 145 17.39 8.32 5.22
CA GLY A 145 17.62 7.18 4.34
C GLY A 145 16.37 6.72 3.59
N THR A 146 16.61 5.81 2.65
CA THR A 146 15.57 5.16 1.87
C THR A 146 15.69 3.65 1.99
N ILE A 147 14.57 3.00 2.30
CA ILE A 147 14.45 1.54 2.37
C ILE A 147 13.47 1.08 1.29
N VAL A 148 13.87 0.12 0.49
CA VAL A 148 13.05 -0.49 -0.55
C VAL A 148 12.79 -1.94 -0.18
N LEU A 149 11.53 -2.31 0.02
CA LEU A 149 11.08 -3.67 0.24
C LEU A 149 10.60 -4.21 -1.10
N ASP A 150 11.38 -5.07 -1.74
CA ASP A 150 11.14 -5.55 -3.09
C ASP A 150 10.58 -6.97 -3.08
N HIS A 151 9.27 -7.08 -3.24
CA HIS A 151 8.54 -8.35 -3.21
C HIS A 151 8.45 -8.95 -4.60
N THR A 152 8.89 -10.21 -4.74
CA THR A 152 8.90 -10.97 -6.01
C THR A 152 8.53 -12.42 -5.81
N GLY A 153 8.33 -13.17 -6.91
CA GLY A 153 7.93 -14.58 -6.88
C GLY A 153 6.50 -14.78 -6.43
N SER A 154 6.18 -15.92 -5.84
CA SER A 154 4.81 -16.25 -5.43
C SER A 154 4.75 -16.84 -4.02
N ALA A 155 3.72 -16.48 -3.26
CA ALA A 155 3.39 -17.07 -1.95
C ALA A 155 1.97 -16.65 -1.55
N GLN A 156 1.41 -17.32 -0.54
CA GLN A 156 0.33 -16.81 0.28
C GLN A 156 0.99 -16.16 1.51
N TYR A 157 1.08 -14.84 1.54
CA TYR A 157 1.90 -14.14 2.52
C TYR A 157 1.15 -13.05 3.27
N ALA A 158 1.07 -13.19 4.60
CA ALA A 158 0.63 -12.11 5.48
C ALA A 158 1.83 -11.46 6.18
N GLN A 159 1.93 -10.12 6.11
CA GLN A 159 3.09 -9.38 6.59
C GLN A 159 2.67 -8.18 7.43
N ASN A 160 3.37 -7.97 8.53
CA ASN A 160 3.32 -6.74 9.31
C ASN A 160 4.60 -5.93 9.14
N ILE A 161 4.45 -4.62 8.94
CA ILE A 161 5.58 -3.69 8.86
C ILE A 161 5.32 -2.57 9.87
N GLU A 162 6.20 -2.48 10.87
CA GLU A 162 6.23 -1.41 11.86
C GLU A 162 7.30 -0.39 11.45
N ILE A 163 6.95 0.90 11.43
CA ILE A 163 7.85 1.97 11.00
C ILE A 163 7.87 3.04 12.09
N ILE A 164 9.04 3.31 12.64
CA ILE A 164 9.24 4.30 13.69
C ILE A 164 10.20 5.37 13.18
N VAL A 165 9.69 6.58 13.01
CA VAL A 165 10.47 7.73 12.56
C VAL A 165 10.64 8.68 13.74
N ARG A 166 11.84 8.69 14.33
CA ARG A 166 12.14 9.50 15.50
C ARG A 166 12.31 10.98 15.14
N ASP A 167 12.37 11.84 16.15
CA ASP A 167 12.42 13.30 15.99
C ASP A 167 13.49 13.75 15.00
N GLY A 168 13.13 14.64 14.09
CA GLY A 168 14.02 15.22 13.08
C GLY A 168 14.51 14.24 12.01
N ALA A 169 14.10 12.96 12.04
CA ALA A 169 14.49 11.99 11.03
C ALA A 169 13.70 12.15 9.73
N SER A 170 14.29 11.74 8.61
CA SER A 170 13.65 11.73 7.28
C SER A 170 13.81 10.36 6.64
N LEU A 171 12.72 9.60 6.62
CA LEU A 171 12.69 8.24 6.11
C LEU A 171 11.80 8.14 4.87
N THR A 172 12.32 7.47 3.84
CA THR A 172 11.51 7.01 2.70
C THR A 172 11.41 5.48 2.74
N VAL A 173 10.20 4.96 2.73
CA VAL A 173 9.92 3.51 2.63
C VAL A 173 9.16 3.25 1.35
N ILE A 174 9.69 2.36 0.52
CA ILE A 174 9.09 1.98 -0.76
C ILE A 174 8.77 0.49 -0.71
N SER A 175 7.48 0.16 -0.78
CA SER A 175 6.99 -1.21 -0.88
C SER A 175 6.69 -1.52 -2.34
N LEU A 176 7.56 -2.27 -2.99
CA LEU A 176 7.38 -2.75 -4.36
C LEU A 176 6.69 -4.11 -4.32
N GLN A 177 5.55 -4.21 -5.00
CA GLN A 177 4.75 -5.42 -5.12
C GLN A 177 4.85 -5.91 -6.56
N ARG A 178 5.88 -6.72 -6.83
CA ARG A 178 6.18 -7.34 -8.13
C ARG A 178 6.00 -8.85 -8.08
N TRP A 179 4.97 -9.28 -7.36
CA TRP A 179 4.61 -10.68 -7.23
C TRP A 179 4.21 -11.30 -8.57
N ASP A 180 4.35 -12.62 -8.67
CA ASP A 180 3.75 -13.38 -9.77
C ASP A 180 2.21 -13.35 -9.67
N ASP A 181 1.50 -13.53 -10.77
CA ASP A 181 0.03 -13.35 -10.86
C ASP A 181 -0.80 -14.31 -10.00
N ASP A 182 -0.20 -15.37 -9.47
CA ASP A 182 -0.86 -16.33 -8.58
C ASP A 182 -0.58 -16.08 -7.09
N ALA A 183 0.23 -15.07 -6.75
CA ALA A 183 0.52 -14.70 -5.38
C ALA A 183 -0.69 -14.05 -4.69
N VAL A 184 -0.81 -14.32 -3.38
CA VAL A 184 -1.80 -13.72 -2.48
C VAL A 184 -1.06 -13.04 -1.33
N HIS A 185 -1.11 -11.72 -1.28
CA HIS A 185 -0.39 -10.95 -0.28
C HIS A 185 -1.33 -9.99 0.48
N ALA A 186 -1.27 -10.06 1.80
CA ALA A 186 -1.94 -9.10 2.69
C ALA A 186 -0.91 -8.48 3.65
N SER A 187 -0.77 -7.17 3.63
CA SER A 187 0.23 -6.46 4.45
C SER A 187 -0.38 -5.29 5.21
N ALA A 188 -0.07 -5.20 6.49
CA ALA A 188 -0.37 -4.06 7.35
C ALA A 188 0.91 -3.29 7.62
N HIS A 189 0.95 -2.01 7.21
CA HIS A 189 2.06 -1.11 7.49
C HIS A 189 1.59 -0.08 8.52
N GLN A 190 2.22 0.01 9.67
CA GLN A 190 1.88 1.02 10.67
C GLN A 190 3.11 1.86 11.01
N ALA A 191 2.95 3.17 10.94
CA ALA A 191 4.02 4.13 11.14
C ALA A 191 3.67 5.20 12.17
N THR A 192 4.65 5.56 13.00
CA THR A 192 4.60 6.76 13.85
C THR A 192 5.70 7.73 13.47
N VAL A 193 5.37 9.02 13.44
CA VAL A 193 6.29 10.09 13.01
C VAL A 193 6.43 11.13 14.12
N GLY A 194 7.66 11.28 14.64
CA GLY A 194 8.05 12.18 15.70
C GLY A 194 8.10 13.64 15.30
N ALA A 195 8.51 14.51 16.23
CA ALA A 195 8.56 15.96 16.02
C ALA A 195 9.54 16.35 14.91
N ASP A 196 9.11 17.27 14.02
CA ASP A 196 9.90 17.76 12.89
C ASP A 196 10.47 16.65 11.99
N ALA A 197 9.88 15.45 12.04
CA ALA A 197 10.27 14.30 11.25
C ALA A 197 9.40 14.16 9.99
N THR A 198 9.94 13.48 8.99
CA THR A 198 9.27 13.29 7.70
C THR A 198 9.26 11.80 7.33
N LEU A 199 8.08 11.29 7.01
CA LEU A 199 7.93 9.98 6.37
C LEU A 199 7.39 10.15 4.95
N LYS A 200 8.10 9.58 3.97
CA LYS A 200 7.56 9.29 2.63
C LYS A 200 7.32 7.80 2.52
N HIS A 201 6.09 7.40 2.30
CA HIS A 201 5.71 5.99 2.16
C HIS A 201 5.10 5.74 0.78
N PHE A 202 5.68 4.79 0.05
CA PHE A 202 5.22 4.43 -1.28
C PHE A 202 4.72 2.98 -1.32
N VAL A 203 3.57 2.75 -1.97
CA VAL A 203 3.08 1.42 -2.35
C VAL A 203 2.99 1.37 -3.87
N ILE A 204 3.81 0.52 -4.49
CA ILE A 204 3.90 0.40 -5.94
C ILE A 204 3.60 -1.04 -6.32
N SER A 205 2.46 -1.27 -7.00
CA SER A 205 1.93 -2.61 -7.27
C SER A 205 1.77 -2.85 -8.75
N PHE A 206 2.50 -3.84 -9.27
CA PHE A 206 2.49 -4.27 -10.66
C PHE A 206 2.15 -5.75 -10.84
N GLY A 207 2.09 -6.53 -9.78
CA GLY A 207 1.87 -7.97 -9.84
C GLY A 207 1.07 -8.48 -8.66
N GLY A 208 0.83 -9.78 -8.68
CA GLY A 208 0.04 -10.51 -7.70
C GLY A 208 -1.42 -10.72 -8.10
N GLY A 209 -1.94 -11.91 -7.84
CA GLY A 209 -3.35 -12.21 -8.07
C GLY A 209 -4.27 -11.49 -7.08
N VAL A 210 -3.82 -11.35 -5.83
CA VAL A 210 -4.43 -10.48 -4.81
C VAL A 210 -3.34 -9.82 -3.99
N VAL A 211 -3.27 -8.50 -4.03
CA VAL A 211 -2.37 -7.70 -3.19
C VAL A 211 -3.19 -6.69 -2.42
N ARG A 212 -3.15 -6.78 -1.10
CA ARG A 212 -3.83 -5.87 -0.19
C ARG A 212 -2.82 -5.28 0.78
N VAL A 213 -2.50 -3.99 0.62
CA VAL A 213 -1.55 -3.26 1.46
C VAL A 213 -2.26 -2.12 2.17
N ASN A 214 -2.21 -2.14 3.50
CA ASN A 214 -2.93 -1.19 4.36
C ASN A 214 -1.96 -0.28 5.12
N PRO A 215 -1.52 0.85 4.53
CA PRO A 215 -0.70 1.82 5.24
C PRO A 215 -1.52 2.59 6.27
N SER A 216 -0.98 2.74 7.47
CA SER A 216 -1.51 3.54 8.57
C SER A 216 -0.38 4.40 9.15
N VAL A 217 -0.52 5.71 9.09
CA VAL A 217 0.52 6.65 9.55
C VAL A 217 -0.07 7.60 10.57
N GLU A 218 0.56 7.68 11.75
CA GLU A 218 0.23 8.66 12.77
C GLU A 218 1.31 9.73 12.85
N LEU A 219 0.91 10.97 12.63
CA LEU A 219 1.75 12.16 12.78
C LEU A 219 1.63 12.65 14.23
N THR A 220 2.45 12.09 15.11
CA THR A 220 2.36 12.27 16.55
C THR A 220 3.12 13.49 17.07
N GLY A 221 4.24 13.82 16.42
CA GLY A 221 5.07 14.95 16.80
C GLY A 221 4.61 16.28 16.18
N ALA A 222 4.88 17.39 16.87
CA ALA A 222 4.66 18.72 16.31
C ALA A 222 5.51 18.92 15.04
N GLY A 223 4.92 19.51 13.97
CA GLY A 223 5.64 19.74 12.73
C GLY A 223 5.97 18.50 11.91
N SER A 224 5.46 17.33 12.29
CA SER A 224 5.72 16.11 11.51
C SER A 224 5.00 16.12 10.16
N GLU A 225 5.61 15.46 9.17
CA GLU A 225 5.11 15.41 7.81
C GLU A 225 4.96 13.97 7.32
N GLY A 226 3.82 13.66 6.69
CA GLY A 226 3.50 12.35 6.09
C GLY A 226 3.12 12.48 4.63
N TYR A 227 3.87 11.82 3.75
CA TYR A 227 3.64 11.76 2.32
C TYR A 227 3.38 10.31 1.92
N LEU A 228 2.12 9.98 1.59
CA LEU A 228 1.69 8.63 1.27
C LEU A 228 1.34 8.55 -0.21
N TYR A 229 2.14 7.86 -0.97
CA TYR A 229 2.00 7.78 -2.41
C TYR A 229 1.78 6.33 -2.86
N GLY A 230 0.94 6.15 -3.85
CA GLY A 230 0.68 4.83 -4.41
C GLY A 230 0.54 4.86 -5.92
N LEU A 231 1.00 3.77 -6.52
CA LEU A 231 0.84 3.50 -7.92
C LEU A 231 0.44 2.04 -8.09
N SER A 232 -0.62 1.78 -8.85
CA SER A 232 -1.00 0.43 -9.21
C SER A 232 -1.25 0.33 -10.71
N TYR A 233 -0.82 -0.80 -11.29
CA TYR A 233 -1.21 -1.21 -12.62
C TYR A 233 -1.83 -2.60 -12.52
N ALA A 234 -3.15 -2.68 -12.66
CA ALA A 234 -3.87 -3.94 -12.52
C ALA A 234 -4.23 -4.50 -13.90
N ASP A 235 -3.84 -5.74 -14.15
CA ASP A 235 -4.18 -6.50 -15.35
C ASP A 235 -5.28 -7.53 -15.08
N ALA A 236 -5.68 -8.26 -16.12
CA ALA A 236 -6.79 -9.20 -16.11
C ALA A 236 -6.79 -10.15 -14.91
N GLY A 237 -7.86 -10.14 -14.13
CA GLY A 237 -8.06 -11.01 -12.97
C GLY A 237 -7.32 -10.64 -11.70
N GLN A 238 -6.45 -9.63 -11.74
CA GLN A 238 -5.73 -9.13 -10.57
C GLN A 238 -6.62 -8.25 -9.69
N HIS A 239 -6.37 -8.30 -8.38
CA HIS A 239 -6.98 -7.43 -7.38
C HIS A 239 -5.89 -6.71 -6.59
N LEU A 240 -5.78 -5.39 -6.81
CA LEU A 240 -4.80 -4.53 -6.13
C LEU A 240 -5.53 -3.54 -5.23
N GLU A 241 -5.31 -3.64 -3.91
CA GLU A 241 -6.04 -2.87 -2.91
C GLU A 241 -5.08 -2.13 -1.97
N SER A 242 -5.40 -0.86 -1.70
CA SER A 242 -4.74 -0.06 -0.67
C SER A 242 -5.78 0.63 0.21
N GLN A 243 -5.72 0.36 1.52
CA GLN A 243 -6.51 1.08 2.53
C GLN A 243 -5.58 1.97 3.33
N VAL A 244 -5.55 3.23 2.98
CA VAL A 244 -4.64 4.24 3.52
C VAL A 244 -5.28 4.94 4.70
N TYR A 245 -4.55 5.10 5.79
CA TYR A 245 -4.96 5.89 6.94
C TYR A 245 -3.87 6.90 7.32
N LEU A 246 -4.24 8.17 7.40
CA LEU A 246 -3.36 9.23 7.87
C LEU A 246 -4.03 9.95 9.04
N HIS A 247 -3.44 9.84 10.23
CA HIS A 247 -3.93 10.46 11.45
C HIS A 247 -3.01 11.58 11.93
N HIS A 248 -3.49 12.80 11.84
CA HIS A 248 -2.84 13.96 12.41
C HIS A 248 -3.17 14.07 13.88
N LYS A 249 -2.18 13.85 14.75
CA LYS A 249 -2.29 13.93 16.23
C LYS A 249 -1.61 15.17 16.80
N GLY A 250 -0.41 15.48 16.30
CA GLY A 250 0.36 16.64 16.73
C GLY A 250 -0.05 17.94 16.02
N PRO A 251 0.30 19.11 16.57
CA PRO A 251 0.05 20.41 15.94
C PRO A 251 1.01 20.64 14.76
N HIS A 252 0.58 21.49 13.82
CA HIS A 252 1.35 21.94 12.65
C HIS A 252 1.84 20.82 11.76
N THR A 253 1.08 19.73 11.67
CA THR A 253 1.41 18.57 10.86
C THR A 253 0.98 18.77 9.41
N LYS A 254 1.67 18.10 8.49
CA LYS A 254 1.38 18.15 7.07
C LYS A 254 1.16 16.74 6.49
N GLY A 255 0.12 16.60 5.67
CA GLY A 255 -0.21 15.35 4.99
C GLY A 255 -0.46 15.55 3.50
N ASP A 256 0.12 14.69 2.67
CA ASP A 256 -0.19 14.61 1.24
C ASP A 256 -0.34 13.15 0.83
N VAL A 257 -1.55 12.76 0.45
CA VAL A 257 -1.89 11.40 0.02
C VAL A 257 -2.27 11.44 -1.45
N LEU A 258 -1.52 10.72 -2.30
CA LEU A 258 -1.83 10.61 -3.72
C LEU A 258 -1.64 9.19 -4.21
N TYR A 259 -2.74 8.56 -4.64
CA TYR A 259 -2.74 7.24 -5.24
C TYR A 259 -3.25 7.31 -6.69
N LYS A 260 -2.55 6.65 -7.59
CA LYS A 260 -2.93 6.53 -9.00
C LYS A 260 -2.99 5.06 -9.41
N GLY A 261 -4.08 4.68 -10.08
CA GLY A 261 -4.26 3.33 -10.62
C GLY A 261 -4.56 3.35 -12.11
N ALA A 262 -3.89 2.51 -12.88
CA ALA A 262 -4.27 2.18 -14.24
C ALA A 262 -4.73 0.72 -14.29
N LEU A 263 -5.82 0.45 -15.06
CA LEU A 263 -6.44 -0.86 -15.07
C LEU A 263 -6.77 -1.26 -16.50
N GLN A 264 -6.44 -2.51 -16.85
CA GLN A 264 -6.86 -3.10 -18.12
C GLN A 264 -7.16 -4.59 -17.97
N GLY A 265 -7.92 -5.13 -18.92
CA GLY A 265 -8.30 -6.53 -18.94
C GLY A 265 -9.51 -6.87 -18.09
N ALA A 266 -10.17 -7.96 -18.48
CA ALA A 266 -11.39 -8.41 -17.81
C ALA A 266 -11.10 -8.88 -16.37
N GLY A 267 -11.87 -8.34 -15.40
CA GLY A 267 -11.73 -8.70 -14.01
C GLY A 267 -10.57 -8.01 -13.28
N ALA A 268 -9.83 -7.11 -13.94
CA ALA A 268 -8.90 -6.22 -13.25
C ALA A 268 -9.64 -5.34 -12.25
N HIS A 269 -9.20 -5.34 -11.00
CA HIS A 269 -9.89 -4.61 -9.92
C HIS A 269 -8.88 -3.87 -9.05
N SER A 270 -9.03 -2.56 -8.97
CA SER A 270 -8.28 -1.71 -8.05
C SER A 270 -9.22 -1.15 -6.99
N VAL A 271 -8.80 -1.20 -5.74
CA VAL A 271 -9.52 -0.61 -4.60
C VAL A 271 -8.61 0.36 -3.87
N TRP A 272 -9.07 1.58 -3.70
CA TRP A 272 -8.44 2.54 -2.83
C TRP A 272 -9.44 3.10 -1.82
N ILE A 273 -9.10 2.98 -0.54
CA ILE A 273 -9.82 3.60 0.55
C ILE A 273 -8.84 4.55 1.23
N GLY A 274 -9.16 5.83 1.26
CA GLY A 274 -8.39 6.84 1.95
C GLY A 274 -9.17 7.32 3.17
N ASP A 275 -8.53 7.30 4.32
CA ASP A 275 -9.08 7.80 5.57
C ASP A 275 -8.10 8.82 6.15
N VAL A 276 -8.48 10.09 6.19
CA VAL A 276 -7.70 11.14 6.86
C VAL A 276 -8.46 11.61 8.09
N LEU A 277 -7.82 11.51 9.25
CA LEU A 277 -8.33 12.04 10.51
C LEU A 277 -7.44 13.18 11.01
N ILE A 278 -8.03 14.35 11.18
CA ILE A 278 -7.38 15.50 11.84
C ILE A 278 -7.92 15.57 13.26
N GLY A 279 -7.14 15.08 14.22
CA GLY A 279 -7.54 14.98 15.62
C GLY A 279 -7.69 16.33 16.32
N ALA A 280 -8.33 16.34 17.47
CA ALA A 280 -8.69 17.55 18.21
C ALA A 280 -7.48 18.45 18.57
N ASP A 281 -6.31 17.86 18.80
CA ASP A 281 -5.07 18.56 19.16
C ASP A 281 -4.20 18.93 17.94
N ALA A 282 -4.57 18.50 16.73
CA ALA A 282 -3.84 18.72 15.48
C ALA A 282 -4.10 20.11 14.88
N THR A 283 -3.87 21.17 15.68
CA THR A 283 -4.04 22.55 15.23
C THR A 283 -2.99 22.96 14.20
N GLY A 284 -3.35 23.82 13.24
CA GLY A 284 -2.44 24.29 12.19
C GLY A 284 -2.09 23.23 11.16
N THR A 285 -2.87 22.17 11.05
CA THR A 285 -2.68 21.09 10.06
C THR A 285 -3.00 21.57 8.64
N ASP A 286 -2.19 21.06 7.67
CA ASP A 286 -2.44 21.14 6.24
C ASP A 286 -2.44 19.73 5.64
N SER A 287 -3.58 19.28 5.11
CA SER A 287 -3.72 17.92 4.62
C SER A 287 -4.57 17.81 3.36
N TYR A 288 -4.09 17.04 2.41
CA TYR A 288 -4.84 16.75 1.19
C TYR A 288 -4.71 15.27 0.82
N GLU A 289 -5.82 14.66 0.37
CA GLU A 289 -5.79 13.32 -0.19
C GLU A 289 -6.44 13.28 -1.58
N ALA A 290 -5.88 12.45 -2.45
CA ALA A 290 -6.45 12.23 -3.77
C ALA A 290 -6.23 10.80 -4.25
N ASN A 291 -7.25 10.27 -4.95
CA ASN A 291 -7.11 9.08 -5.77
C ASN A 291 -7.55 9.36 -7.21
N ARG A 292 -6.76 8.91 -8.16
CA ARG A 292 -7.07 9.03 -9.58
C ARG A 292 -6.88 7.69 -10.26
N ASN A 293 -7.87 7.24 -11.00
CA ASN A 293 -7.83 5.98 -11.74
C ASN A 293 -8.06 6.20 -13.22
N LEU A 294 -7.38 5.41 -14.04
CA LEU A 294 -7.53 5.37 -15.49
C LEU A 294 -7.92 3.94 -15.90
N VAL A 295 -9.16 3.77 -16.34
CA VAL A 295 -9.68 2.50 -16.83
C VAL A 295 -9.46 2.43 -18.33
N LEU A 296 -8.62 1.49 -18.79
CA LEU A 296 -8.16 1.38 -20.17
C LEU A 296 -9.08 0.52 -21.03
N THR A 297 -9.71 -0.51 -20.45
CA THR A 297 -10.54 -1.47 -21.16
C THR A 297 -11.87 -1.73 -20.46
N GLU A 298 -12.84 -2.31 -21.17
CA GLU A 298 -14.06 -2.81 -20.56
C GLU A 298 -13.77 -4.00 -19.62
N GLY A 299 -14.63 -4.19 -18.61
CA GLY A 299 -14.50 -5.28 -17.63
C GLY A 299 -13.51 -5.02 -16.50
N ALA A 300 -12.73 -3.96 -16.58
CA ALA A 300 -11.92 -3.47 -15.43
C ALA A 300 -12.74 -2.55 -14.53
N ARG A 301 -12.46 -2.58 -13.21
CA ARG A 301 -13.18 -1.84 -12.19
C ARG A 301 -12.25 -1.16 -11.19
N ALA A 302 -12.49 0.12 -10.92
CA ALA A 302 -11.85 0.86 -9.84
C ALA A 302 -12.89 1.30 -8.80
N ASP A 303 -12.65 0.96 -7.53
CA ASP A 303 -13.40 1.49 -6.39
C ASP A 303 -12.51 2.49 -5.64
N SER A 304 -13.03 3.71 -5.43
CA SER A 304 -12.31 4.81 -4.80
C SER A 304 -13.17 5.47 -3.74
N ILE A 305 -12.73 5.43 -2.48
CA ILE A 305 -13.53 5.83 -1.32
C ILE A 305 -12.68 6.76 -0.43
N PRO A 306 -12.71 8.08 -0.66
CA PRO A 306 -12.06 9.04 0.22
C PRO A 306 -12.95 9.38 1.42
N ASN A 307 -12.36 9.42 2.61
CA ASN A 307 -13.00 9.82 3.86
C ASN A 307 -12.13 10.87 4.56
N LEU A 308 -12.74 11.97 5.01
CA LEU A 308 -12.07 13.03 5.73
C LEU A 308 -12.85 13.36 6.99
N GLU A 309 -12.21 13.23 8.14
CA GLU A 309 -12.75 13.53 9.45
C GLU A 309 -11.92 14.62 10.11
N ILE A 310 -12.57 15.68 10.62
CA ILE A 310 -11.89 16.84 11.18
C ILE A 310 -12.52 17.16 12.54
N GLU A 311 -11.73 17.02 13.60
CA GLU A 311 -12.16 17.24 14.99
C GLU A 311 -11.78 18.63 15.52
N THR A 312 -10.97 19.42 14.79
CA THR A 312 -10.59 20.79 15.17
C THR A 312 -10.92 21.79 14.09
N GLY A 313 -11.33 23.00 14.47
CA GLY A 313 -11.55 24.11 13.54
C GLY A 313 -10.31 24.93 13.20
N ASP A 314 -9.19 24.71 13.87
CA ASP A 314 -7.94 25.44 13.70
C ASP A 314 -6.99 24.69 12.77
N ILE A 315 -7.23 24.78 11.47
CA ILE A 315 -6.41 24.12 10.43
C ILE A 315 -6.03 25.14 9.35
N LEU A 316 -4.93 24.91 8.65
CA LEU A 316 -4.53 25.70 7.47
C LEU A 316 -5.36 25.30 6.25
N GLY A 317 -5.60 24.00 6.07
CA GLY A 317 -6.42 23.47 5.00
C GLY A 317 -6.62 21.97 5.12
N ALA A 318 -7.73 21.49 4.57
CA ALA A 318 -7.97 20.07 4.38
C ALA A 318 -8.85 19.86 3.16
N GLY A 319 -8.65 18.73 2.47
CA GLY A 319 -9.46 18.38 1.32
C GLY A 319 -9.22 16.97 0.84
N HIS A 320 -10.20 16.45 0.09
CA HIS A 320 -10.07 15.18 -0.58
C HIS A 320 -10.61 15.24 -2.02
N ALA A 321 -10.11 14.36 -2.88
CA ALA A 321 -10.59 14.22 -4.24
C ALA A 321 -10.53 12.77 -4.72
N SER A 322 -11.50 12.38 -5.52
CA SER A 322 -11.50 11.10 -6.22
C SER A 322 -11.94 11.30 -7.66
N ALA A 323 -11.22 10.71 -8.60
CA ALA A 323 -11.57 10.73 -10.00
C ALA A 323 -11.23 9.39 -10.66
N THR A 324 -12.19 8.83 -11.39
CA THR A 324 -11.98 7.68 -12.26
C THR A 324 -12.37 8.07 -13.67
N GLY A 325 -11.35 8.14 -14.55
CA GLY A 325 -11.50 8.39 -15.98
C GLY A 325 -11.43 7.08 -16.77
N ARG A 326 -12.06 7.07 -17.93
CA ARG A 326 -11.83 6.05 -18.95
C ARG A 326 -10.88 6.62 -19.99
N PHE A 327 -10.19 5.73 -20.67
CA PHE A 327 -9.42 6.11 -21.85
C PHE A 327 -10.35 6.80 -22.86
N ASP A 328 -10.02 8.04 -23.22
CA ASP A 328 -10.89 8.89 -24.01
C ASP A 328 -10.66 8.64 -25.50
N ASP A 329 -11.71 8.19 -26.19
CA ASP A 329 -11.69 7.97 -27.66
C ASP A 329 -11.37 9.24 -28.44
N GLU A 330 -11.70 10.43 -27.93
CA GLU A 330 -11.33 11.71 -28.56
C GLU A 330 -9.82 11.98 -28.45
N GLN A 331 -9.20 11.68 -27.32
CA GLN A 331 -7.75 11.78 -27.15
C GLN A 331 -7.04 10.77 -28.05
N LEU A 332 -7.54 9.54 -28.11
CA LEU A 332 -7.03 8.52 -29.01
C LEU A 332 -7.13 8.96 -30.47
N PHE A 333 -8.30 9.42 -30.89
CA PHE A 333 -8.50 9.91 -32.26
C PHE A 333 -7.55 11.07 -32.62
N TYR A 334 -7.32 11.99 -31.69
CA TYR A 334 -6.41 13.12 -31.88
C TYR A 334 -4.95 12.64 -32.09
N LEU A 335 -4.51 11.66 -31.33
CA LEU A 335 -3.17 11.09 -31.46
C LEU A 335 -3.03 10.27 -32.76
N GLN A 336 -4.04 9.48 -33.10
CA GLN A 336 -4.09 8.73 -34.37
C GLN A 336 -4.12 9.64 -35.58
N ALA A 337 -4.84 10.76 -35.54
CA ALA A 337 -4.86 11.76 -36.60
C ALA A 337 -3.48 12.41 -36.85
N ARG A 338 -2.54 12.27 -35.92
CA ARG A 338 -1.13 12.68 -36.04
C ARG A 338 -0.20 11.56 -36.45
N GLY A 339 -0.74 10.39 -36.78
CA GLY A 339 0.05 9.23 -37.22
C GLY A 339 0.60 8.36 -36.10
N ILE A 340 0.17 8.56 -34.83
CA ILE A 340 0.52 7.72 -33.70
C ILE A 340 -0.41 6.51 -33.71
N THR A 341 0.13 5.30 -33.60
CA THR A 341 -0.69 4.08 -33.51
C THR A 341 -1.52 4.06 -32.23
N GLU A 342 -2.60 3.30 -32.19
CA GLU A 342 -3.40 3.17 -30.98
C GLU A 342 -2.61 2.64 -29.80
N GLU A 343 -1.81 1.61 -30.02
CA GLU A 343 -0.92 1.02 -29.02
C GLU A 343 0.05 2.06 -28.42
N GLU A 344 0.72 2.80 -29.27
CA GLU A 344 1.65 3.86 -28.83
C GLU A 344 0.92 5.01 -28.12
N ALA A 345 -0.29 5.35 -28.56
CA ALA A 345 -1.10 6.36 -27.91
C ALA A 345 -1.52 5.93 -26.49
N ARG A 346 -1.96 4.68 -26.31
CA ARG A 346 -2.27 4.10 -25.00
C ARG A 346 -1.05 4.11 -24.10
N ARG A 347 0.09 3.64 -24.61
CA ARG A 347 1.36 3.63 -23.89
C ARG A 347 1.74 5.02 -23.36
N LEU A 348 1.71 6.02 -24.23
CA LEU A 348 2.07 7.40 -23.87
C LEU A 348 1.13 8.01 -22.80
N VAL A 349 -0.17 7.75 -22.90
CA VAL A 349 -1.15 8.25 -21.93
C VAL A 349 -0.94 7.61 -20.56
N VAL A 350 -0.76 6.29 -20.51
CA VAL A 350 -0.54 5.58 -19.22
C VAL A 350 0.77 6.00 -18.58
N LEU A 351 1.87 6.04 -19.34
CA LEU A 351 3.15 6.51 -18.84
C LEU A 351 3.04 7.94 -18.28
N GLY A 352 2.44 8.86 -19.04
CA GLY A 352 2.25 10.24 -18.58
C GLY A 352 1.38 10.32 -17.32
N PHE A 353 0.37 9.46 -17.20
CA PHE A 353 -0.49 9.41 -16.03
C PHE A 353 0.23 8.93 -14.77
N LEU A 354 1.06 7.89 -14.88
CA LEU A 354 1.76 7.27 -13.74
C LEU A 354 3.09 7.94 -13.38
N THR A 355 3.74 8.61 -14.34
CA THR A 355 5.07 9.24 -14.16
C THR A 355 5.12 10.22 -12.98
N ASP A 356 4.03 10.92 -12.67
CA ASP A 356 3.98 11.87 -11.54
C ASP A 356 4.30 11.18 -10.19
N ILE A 357 3.81 9.96 -9.96
CA ILE A 357 4.15 9.19 -8.74
C ILE A 357 5.59 8.72 -8.79
N VAL A 358 6.03 8.21 -9.95
CA VAL A 358 7.41 7.72 -10.13
C VAL A 358 8.42 8.84 -9.85
N GLN A 359 8.19 10.04 -10.38
CA GLN A 359 9.08 11.20 -10.16
C GLN A 359 9.14 11.67 -8.70
N ARG A 360 8.09 11.41 -7.89
CA ARG A 360 8.10 11.74 -6.45
C ARG A 360 9.05 10.89 -5.62
N LEU A 361 9.53 9.75 -6.17
CA LEU A 361 10.55 8.92 -5.55
C LEU A 361 11.86 9.68 -5.35
N GLY A 362 12.27 10.46 -6.35
CA GLY A 362 13.52 11.22 -6.32
C GLY A 362 14.77 10.34 -6.40
N ILE A 363 14.65 9.12 -6.94
CA ILE A 363 15.74 8.12 -7.09
C ILE A 363 15.82 7.73 -8.56
N PRO A 364 16.71 8.36 -9.36
CA PRO A 364 16.72 8.20 -10.82
C PRO A 364 16.89 6.76 -11.32
N ALA A 365 17.66 5.94 -10.62
CA ALA A 365 17.85 4.53 -11.00
C ALA A 365 16.54 3.75 -10.85
N LEU A 366 15.84 3.91 -9.72
CA LEU A 366 14.56 3.26 -9.45
C LEU A 366 13.45 3.82 -10.34
N GLU A 367 13.43 5.12 -10.61
CA GLU A 367 12.49 5.73 -11.55
C GLU A 367 12.60 5.10 -12.94
N THR A 368 13.84 4.92 -13.43
CA THR A 368 14.09 4.28 -14.72
C THR A 368 13.62 2.82 -14.74
N GLU A 369 13.91 2.07 -13.68
CA GLU A 369 13.47 0.68 -13.53
C GLU A 369 11.95 0.55 -13.51
N LEU A 370 11.26 1.40 -12.75
CA LEU A 370 9.80 1.37 -12.64
C LEU A 370 9.11 1.79 -13.94
N LEU A 371 9.63 2.78 -14.65
CA LEU A 371 9.10 3.15 -15.98
C LEU A 371 9.26 2.00 -16.98
N ALA A 372 10.40 1.29 -16.95
CA ALA A 372 10.60 0.12 -17.78
C ALA A 372 9.67 -1.05 -17.41
N ALA A 373 9.38 -1.23 -16.11
CA ALA A 373 8.41 -2.22 -15.66
C ALA A 373 6.99 -1.90 -16.17
N ILE A 374 6.54 -0.64 -16.08
CA ILE A 374 5.26 -0.19 -16.63
C ILE A 374 5.20 -0.45 -18.14
N GLU A 375 6.26 -0.15 -18.87
CA GLU A 375 6.33 -0.41 -20.33
C GLU A 375 6.22 -1.90 -20.64
N THR A 376 6.83 -2.76 -19.84
CA THR A 376 6.78 -4.21 -20.00
C THR A 376 5.36 -4.74 -19.80
N GLU A 377 4.67 -4.30 -18.76
CA GLU A 377 3.27 -4.66 -18.50
C GLU A 377 2.35 -4.20 -19.63
N LEU A 378 2.51 -2.96 -20.10
CA LEU A 378 1.74 -2.44 -21.24
C LEU A 378 1.94 -3.27 -22.52
N ALA A 379 3.17 -3.72 -22.79
CA ALA A 379 3.48 -4.52 -23.97
C ALA A 379 2.93 -5.96 -23.87
N ALA A 380 2.95 -6.56 -22.68
CA ALA A 380 2.43 -7.92 -22.46
C ALA A 380 0.92 -7.99 -22.74
N THR A 381 0.17 -6.97 -22.33
CA THR A 381 -1.28 -6.94 -22.53
C THR A 381 -1.68 -6.68 -23.99
N ALA A 382 -0.95 -5.81 -24.70
CA ALA A 382 -1.18 -5.60 -26.14
C ALA A 382 -1.04 -6.90 -26.93
N ALA A 383 -0.14 -7.79 -26.53
CA ALA A 383 0.03 -9.10 -27.17
C ALA A 383 -1.14 -10.08 -26.87
N CYS A 384 -1.74 -10.01 -25.68
CA CYS A 384 -2.89 -10.82 -25.30
C CYS A 384 -4.17 -10.43 -26.05
N ASP A 385 -4.42 -9.13 -26.23
CA ASP A 385 -5.59 -8.63 -26.97
C ASP A 385 -5.58 -9.06 -28.43
N VAL A 386 -4.42 -9.03 -29.09
CA VAL A 386 -4.25 -9.49 -30.49
C VAL A 386 -4.52 -10.99 -30.63
N LEU A 387 -4.22 -11.80 -29.61
CA LEU A 387 -4.48 -13.24 -29.64
C LEU A 387 -5.95 -13.56 -29.39
N SER A 388 -6.66 -12.80 -28.54
CA SER A 388 -8.09 -12.99 -28.28
C SER A 388 -8.94 -12.64 -29.49
N GLU A 389 -8.67 -11.52 -30.18
CA GLU A 389 -9.37 -11.13 -31.39
C GLU A 389 -9.21 -12.15 -32.56
N ARG A 390 -8.02 -12.80 -32.64
CA ARG A 390 -7.79 -13.86 -33.62
C ARG A 390 -8.54 -15.16 -33.31
N SER A 391 -8.90 -15.40 -32.06
CA SER A 391 -9.65 -16.58 -31.63
C SER A 391 -11.15 -16.42 -31.85
N GLU A 392 -11.70 -15.21 -31.79
CA GLU A 392 -13.10 -14.89 -32.04
C GLU A 392 -13.44 -14.77 -33.53
N SER A 393 -12.43 -14.60 -34.40
CA SER A 393 -12.63 -14.49 -35.86
C SER A 393 -12.53 -15.83 -36.59
N LYS A 394 -12.50 -16.96 -35.89
CA LYS A 394 -12.57 -18.32 -36.45
C LYS A 394 -13.82 -19.04 -35.97
#